data_0f1672be6f099a33cb88245748b4e202
#
_entry.id   0f1672be6f099a33cb88245748b4e202
#
_cell.length_a   1.000
_cell.length_b   1.000
_cell.length_c   1.000
_cell.angle_alpha   90.00
_cell.angle_beta   90.00
_cell.angle_gamma   90.00
#
_symmetry.space_group_name_H-M   'P 1'
#
loop_
_entity.id
_entity.type
_entity.pdbx_description
1 polymer ?
#
loop_
_entity_poly.entity_id
_entity_poly.type
_entity_poly.pdbx_seq_one_letter_code
_entity_poly.pdbx_strand_id
1 'polypeptide(L)'
;MNLSARRILVGAIALGMATEAFAGAPPDFQALSRIVSVSGYEQQLSGAIAHQLAGLHPHTDNLGDVWVTVGTGAPHRLVVAAIDQPGYVVSGITAKGYLRVQRLPQRKPNAVFDTLRFAQPAYVVTPKGLLNAGFAGLSIHLSTGRMDPPAMSHLDNLYLDIGATSAAEARTAGADLLEPVALAQPPMTVGTDDEAGAAAGDRFGWEAVLEAAQGLARTYARGTTTFAFVTQQWLGGRGLSRLLTELPVDEAVFVGRIEPTTTTAADLRPGDGVVIGSTAPASAGTLPDALHALAVANHIRSVVLDEKPPVISGFGPKPSWPGRFAMLGVPTLYPVTPAETFSRSDLRKLTRLVEDYVGEPVTPMSEANDPFDAARQPSAGSGVPVLDRARAPDPRLLKTLEAVTTAYGASGHEEGTREAILSRLPAWARPLAHVDPAGNLVLHIGHAVPGVHAPSILFDAHMDEIGYQVTRIRKDGALVVRELGGFYGRYYLGHVMLVHLPDGQSVGAVLGLPHGWDRPGFRWPPAMSTLNATAEAYVGTDSLSATEQLGIRVGDFLTMPKTYRPLLGSHF
;
A
#
# COMPACT_ATOMS: atom_id res chain seq x y z
N MET A 1 -46.70 -45.69 66.27
CA MET A 1 -46.75 -44.28 65.96
C MET A 1 -45.41 -43.96 65.28
N ASN A 2 -45.43 -43.83 63.95
CA ASN A 2 -44.25 -43.66 63.07
C ASN A 2 -43.92 -42.21 62.91
N LEU A 3 -42.65 -41.84 63.16
CA LEU A 3 -42.05 -40.58 62.81
C LEU A 3 -41.04 -40.87 61.68
N SER A 4 -41.40 -40.45 60.50
CA SER A 4 -40.56 -40.50 59.29
C SER A 4 -39.51 -39.36 59.26
N ALA A 5 -38.27 -39.76 59.21
CA ALA A 5 -37.14 -38.79 59.00
C ALA A 5 -37.09 -38.31 57.55
N ARG A 6 -37.22 -37.05 57.32
CA ARG A 6 -36.92 -36.38 56.04
C ARG A 6 -35.39 -36.12 55.92
N ARG A 7 -34.77 -36.81 54.98
CA ARG A 7 -33.39 -36.47 54.53
C ARG A 7 -33.46 -35.25 53.65
N ILE A 8 -32.75 -34.18 54.07
CA ILE A 8 -32.47 -33.01 53.25
C ILE A 8 -31.24 -33.31 52.39
N LEU A 9 -31.44 -33.34 51.08
CA LEU A 9 -30.38 -33.47 50.09
C LEU A 9 -29.87 -32.07 49.78
N VAL A 10 -28.65 -31.72 50.23
CA VAL A 10 -27.97 -30.50 49.85
C VAL A 10 -27.32 -30.73 48.49
N GLY A 11 -27.95 -30.24 47.44
CA GLY A 11 -27.36 -30.21 46.10
C GLY A 11 -26.32 -29.09 46.02
N ALA A 12 -25.06 -29.47 45.86
CA ALA A 12 -24.01 -28.54 45.49
C ALA A 12 -24.20 -28.14 44.02
N ILE A 13 -24.63 -26.92 43.79
CA ILE A 13 -24.61 -26.31 42.43
C ILE A 13 -23.17 -25.90 42.17
N ALA A 14 -22.46 -26.69 41.39
CA ALA A 14 -21.20 -26.27 40.79
C ALA A 14 -21.52 -25.21 39.74
N LEU A 15 -21.24 -23.94 40.07
CA LEU A 15 -21.24 -22.84 39.11
C LEU A 15 -20.01 -23.03 38.20
N GLY A 16 -20.19 -23.78 37.12
CA GLY A 16 -19.25 -23.78 36.02
C GLY A 16 -19.27 -22.40 35.37
N MET A 17 -18.29 -21.56 35.71
CA MET A 17 -18.00 -20.38 34.89
C MET A 17 -17.51 -20.90 33.53
N ALA A 18 -18.41 -20.94 32.57
CA ALA A 18 -18.04 -21.00 31.17
C ALA A 18 -17.33 -19.66 30.86
N THR A 19 -16.00 -19.69 30.81
CA THR A 19 -15.23 -18.65 30.15
C THR A 19 -15.55 -18.78 28.66
N GLU A 20 -16.59 -18.09 28.21
CA GLU A 20 -16.73 -17.83 26.79
C GLU A 20 -15.50 -17.06 26.36
N ALA A 21 -14.61 -17.72 25.66
CA ALA A 21 -13.52 -17.11 24.96
C ALA A 21 -14.14 -16.18 23.89
N PHE A 22 -14.12 -14.88 24.15
CA PHE A 22 -14.37 -13.89 23.12
C PHE A 22 -13.24 -13.96 22.09
N ALA A 23 -13.29 -14.95 21.22
CA ALA A 23 -12.53 -14.93 19.98
C ALA A 23 -13.24 -13.90 19.08
N GLY A 24 -12.81 -12.64 19.09
CA GLY A 24 -13.15 -11.69 18.05
C GLY A 24 -12.83 -12.32 16.69
N ALA A 25 -13.60 -11.99 15.65
CA ALA A 25 -13.20 -12.37 14.30
C ALA A 25 -11.76 -11.85 14.03
N PRO A 26 -10.93 -12.62 13.30
CA PRO A 26 -9.59 -12.14 12.94
C PRO A 26 -9.70 -10.77 12.24
N PRO A 27 -8.72 -9.86 12.44
CA PRO A 27 -8.78 -8.53 11.85
C PRO A 27 -8.82 -8.64 10.33
N ASP A 28 -9.71 -7.90 9.70
CA ASP A 28 -9.69 -7.74 8.25
C ASP A 28 -8.63 -6.69 7.89
N PHE A 29 -7.36 -7.13 7.84
CA PHE A 29 -6.23 -6.25 7.50
C PHE A 29 -6.39 -5.63 6.12
N GLN A 30 -7.03 -6.31 5.18
CA GLN A 30 -7.30 -5.76 3.86
C GLN A 30 -8.25 -4.57 3.92
N ALA A 31 -9.28 -4.63 4.76
CA ALA A 31 -10.18 -3.50 4.98
C ALA A 31 -9.48 -2.36 5.72
N LEU A 32 -8.71 -2.66 6.76
CA LEU A 32 -7.95 -1.67 7.54
C LEU A 32 -6.89 -0.96 6.68
N SER A 33 -6.16 -1.68 5.85
CA SER A 33 -5.10 -1.10 4.99
C SER A 33 -5.62 -0.16 3.90
N ARG A 34 -6.94 -0.17 3.64
CA ARG A 34 -7.59 0.78 2.71
C ARG A 34 -7.99 2.10 3.38
N ILE A 35 -7.94 2.15 4.71
CA ILE A 35 -8.25 3.39 5.45
C ILE A 35 -7.10 4.36 5.25
N VAL A 36 -7.42 5.55 4.77
CA VAL A 36 -6.45 6.65 4.61
C VAL A 36 -6.10 7.20 5.98
N SER A 37 -4.81 7.18 6.34
CA SER A 37 -4.28 7.62 7.64
C SER A 37 -3.13 8.61 7.46
N VAL A 38 -3.35 9.67 6.69
CA VAL A 38 -2.35 10.74 6.55
C VAL A 38 -2.07 11.37 7.92
N SER A 39 -0.80 11.65 8.21
CA SER A 39 -0.35 12.21 9.49
C SER A 39 -1.20 13.41 9.96
N GLY A 40 -1.77 13.31 11.15
CA GLY A 40 -2.72 14.28 11.72
C GLY A 40 -4.18 14.03 11.36
N TYR A 41 -4.47 12.97 10.57
CA TYR A 41 -5.82 12.60 10.10
C TYR A 41 -6.09 11.09 10.26
N GLU A 42 -5.57 10.49 11.33
CA GLU A 42 -5.61 9.05 11.56
C GLU A 42 -6.91 8.56 12.21
N GLN A 43 -7.86 9.45 12.53
CA GLN A 43 -9.03 9.16 13.37
C GLN A 43 -9.85 7.95 12.90
N GLN A 44 -9.95 7.74 11.59
CA GLN A 44 -10.71 6.59 11.06
C GLN A 44 -9.98 5.27 11.34
N LEU A 45 -8.66 5.22 11.14
CA LEU A 45 -7.86 4.03 11.44
C LEU A 45 -7.75 3.79 12.94
N SER A 46 -7.54 4.84 13.75
CA SER A 46 -7.59 4.77 15.22
C SER A 46 -8.89 4.17 15.73
N GLY A 47 -10.02 4.65 15.22
CA GLY A 47 -11.34 4.12 15.58
C GLY A 47 -11.54 2.67 15.16
N ALA A 48 -11.05 2.28 13.97
CA ALA A 48 -11.13 0.92 13.49
C ALA A 48 -10.26 -0.04 14.32
N ILE A 49 -9.04 0.36 14.68
CA ILE A 49 -8.15 -0.41 15.57
C ILE A 49 -8.77 -0.54 16.97
N ALA A 50 -9.30 0.55 17.55
CA ALA A 50 -9.98 0.49 18.83
C ALA A 50 -11.17 -0.46 18.80
N HIS A 51 -11.92 -0.50 17.71
CA HIS A 51 -13.02 -1.45 17.53
C HIS A 51 -12.52 -2.91 17.48
N GLN A 52 -11.42 -3.17 16.78
CA GLN A 52 -10.80 -4.51 16.74
C GLN A 52 -10.32 -4.98 18.13
N LEU A 53 -9.95 -4.06 19.01
CA LEU A 53 -9.48 -4.30 20.37
C LEU A 53 -10.55 -4.16 21.45
N ALA A 54 -11.83 -4.00 21.09
CA ALA A 54 -12.93 -3.72 22.02
C ALA A 54 -13.00 -4.69 23.20
N GLY A 55 -12.71 -5.98 22.98
CA GLY A 55 -12.66 -7.02 24.01
C GLY A 55 -11.52 -6.85 25.04
N LEU A 56 -10.53 -6.00 24.75
CA LEU A 56 -9.40 -5.68 25.63
C LEU A 56 -9.53 -4.29 26.29
N HIS A 57 -10.67 -3.63 26.14
CA HIS A 57 -10.95 -2.31 26.70
C HIS A 57 -9.91 -1.25 26.32
N PRO A 58 -9.78 -0.88 25.05
CA PRO A 58 -8.79 0.06 24.58
C PRO A 58 -9.01 1.46 25.16
N HIS A 59 -7.91 2.13 25.45
CA HIS A 59 -7.86 3.55 25.73
C HIS A 59 -7.61 4.32 24.44
N THR A 60 -8.19 5.52 24.31
CA THR A 60 -7.92 6.45 23.22
C THR A 60 -7.73 7.85 23.80
N ASP A 61 -6.68 8.53 23.40
CA ASP A 61 -6.44 9.90 23.83
C ASP A 61 -6.94 10.94 22.82
N ASN A 62 -6.70 12.22 23.11
CA ASN A 62 -7.14 13.33 22.25
C ASN A 62 -6.27 13.55 21.00
N LEU A 63 -5.14 12.87 20.85
CA LEU A 63 -4.37 12.82 19.61
C LEU A 63 -4.88 11.70 18.69
N GLY A 64 -5.64 10.75 19.24
CA GLY A 64 -6.09 9.56 18.56
C GLY A 64 -5.18 8.36 18.75
N ASP A 65 -4.22 8.42 19.67
CA ASP A 65 -3.42 7.25 20.05
C ASP A 65 -4.34 6.21 20.71
N VAL A 66 -4.16 4.94 20.35
CA VAL A 66 -4.95 3.83 20.90
C VAL A 66 -4.01 2.85 21.59
N TRP A 67 -4.36 2.40 22.81
CA TRP A 67 -3.58 1.36 23.48
C TRP A 67 -4.44 0.45 24.35
N VAL A 68 -3.94 -0.75 24.56
CA VAL A 68 -4.46 -1.73 25.52
C VAL A 68 -3.34 -2.20 26.44
N THR A 69 -3.66 -2.46 27.70
CA THR A 69 -2.68 -2.94 28.69
C THR A 69 -3.17 -4.28 29.24
N VAL A 70 -2.30 -5.29 29.20
CA VAL A 70 -2.55 -6.63 29.70
C VAL A 70 -1.50 -7.08 30.70
N GLY A 71 -1.86 -7.98 31.61
CA GLY A 71 -0.97 -8.48 32.66
C GLY A 71 -0.85 -7.53 33.86
N THR A 72 0.03 -7.86 34.79
CA THR A 72 0.26 -7.09 36.02
C THR A 72 1.72 -7.23 36.50
N GLY A 73 2.25 -6.18 37.14
CA GLY A 73 3.58 -6.18 37.72
C GLY A 73 4.68 -5.82 36.74
N ALA A 74 5.92 -5.88 37.19
CA ALA A 74 7.10 -5.59 36.38
C ALA A 74 7.57 -6.83 35.58
N PRO A 75 8.28 -6.64 34.45
CA PRO A 75 8.54 -5.34 33.81
C PRO A 75 7.31 -4.77 33.10
N HIS A 76 7.27 -3.42 32.98
CA HIS A 76 6.30 -2.73 32.12
C HIS A 76 6.89 -2.62 30.72
N ARG A 77 6.35 -3.39 29.79
CA ARG A 77 6.74 -3.43 28.39
C ARG A 77 5.82 -2.56 27.55
N LEU A 78 6.39 -1.78 26.66
CA LEU A 78 5.66 -1.06 25.62
C LEU A 78 6.00 -1.70 24.26
N VAL A 79 4.99 -2.22 23.57
CA VAL A 79 5.08 -2.64 22.17
C VAL A 79 4.27 -1.64 21.37
N VAL A 80 4.93 -0.85 20.51
CA VAL A 80 4.31 0.30 19.89
C VAL A 80 4.56 0.34 18.38
N ALA A 81 3.52 0.68 17.60
CA ALA A 81 3.63 0.94 16.18
C ALA A 81 2.95 2.27 15.82
N ALA A 82 3.50 2.97 14.83
CA ALA A 82 2.87 4.13 14.22
C ALA A 82 1.78 3.69 13.23
N ILE A 83 0.70 4.48 13.14
CA ILE A 83 -0.42 4.20 12.22
C ILE A 83 -0.58 5.24 11.11
N ASP A 84 0.24 6.28 11.11
CA ASP A 84 0.20 7.34 10.12
C ASP A 84 1.12 7.08 8.94
N GLN A 85 0.75 7.66 7.82
CA GLN A 85 1.51 7.64 6.57
C GLN A 85 1.78 9.04 6.05
N PRO A 86 2.85 9.27 5.26
CA PRO A 86 3.05 10.55 4.59
C PRO A 86 2.04 10.73 3.46
N GLY A 87 1.58 11.97 3.28
CA GLY A 87 0.61 12.32 2.25
C GLY A 87 0.60 13.80 1.96
N TYR A 88 -0.59 14.31 1.67
CA TYR A 88 -0.80 15.73 1.38
C TYR A 88 -2.08 16.21 2.05
N VAL A 89 -2.22 17.55 2.08
CA VAL A 89 -3.50 18.23 2.37
C VAL A 89 -3.82 19.20 1.24
N VAL A 90 -5.10 19.44 1.02
CA VAL A 90 -5.56 20.49 0.10
C VAL A 90 -5.15 21.85 0.64
N SER A 91 -4.34 22.58 -0.13
CA SER A 91 -3.83 23.92 0.23
C SER A 91 -4.53 25.07 -0.54
N GLY A 92 -5.33 24.73 -1.54
CA GLY A 92 -6.08 25.71 -2.33
C GLY A 92 -6.99 25.06 -3.35
N ILE A 93 -7.99 25.80 -3.78
CA ILE A 93 -8.93 25.39 -4.84
C ILE A 93 -8.86 26.46 -5.94
N THR A 94 -8.51 26.05 -7.16
CA THR A 94 -8.43 26.96 -8.31
C THR A 94 -9.83 27.35 -8.79
N ALA A 95 -9.95 28.45 -9.52
CA ALA A 95 -11.20 28.87 -10.13
C ALA A 95 -11.81 27.80 -11.06
N LYS A 96 -10.98 26.92 -11.62
CA LYS A 96 -11.38 25.82 -12.51
C LYS A 96 -11.59 24.47 -11.80
N GLY A 97 -11.62 24.46 -10.45
CA GLY A 97 -11.93 23.25 -9.69
C GLY A 97 -10.76 22.35 -9.36
N TYR A 98 -9.57 22.57 -9.91
CA TYR A 98 -8.38 21.81 -9.50
C TYR A 98 -7.99 22.14 -8.07
N LEU A 99 -7.50 21.13 -7.33
CA LEU A 99 -7.01 21.31 -5.97
C LEU A 99 -5.49 21.44 -5.99
N ARG A 100 -4.97 22.39 -5.22
CA ARG A 100 -3.53 22.48 -4.90
C ARG A 100 -3.27 21.69 -3.64
N VAL A 101 -2.05 21.18 -3.49
CA VAL A 101 -1.66 20.34 -2.36
C VAL A 101 -0.43 20.84 -1.64
N GLN A 102 -0.35 20.57 -0.35
CA GLN A 102 0.81 20.72 0.53
C GLN A 102 1.17 19.39 1.12
N ARG A 103 2.47 19.05 1.18
CA ARG A 103 2.92 17.79 1.77
C ARG A 103 2.72 17.75 3.29
N LEU A 104 2.41 16.56 3.79
CA LEU A 104 2.51 16.17 5.19
C LEU A 104 3.37 14.89 5.28
N PRO A 105 4.57 14.92 5.88
CA PRO A 105 5.24 16.10 6.49
C PRO A 105 5.69 17.11 5.44
N GLN A 106 5.94 18.36 5.85
CA GLN A 106 6.41 19.40 4.93
C GLN A 106 7.77 19.06 4.31
N ARG A 107 8.66 18.46 5.10
CA ARG A 107 9.92 17.93 4.60
C ARG A 107 9.64 16.72 3.72
N LYS A 108 10.24 16.74 2.54
CA LYS A 108 10.15 15.66 1.55
C LYS A 108 10.70 14.34 2.13
N PRO A 109 9.93 13.25 2.19
CA PRO A 109 10.41 11.98 2.72
C PRO A 109 11.62 11.42 1.95
N ASN A 110 11.60 11.53 0.62
CA ASN A 110 12.73 11.16 -0.24
C ASN A 110 12.79 12.05 -1.49
N ALA A 111 13.86 11.95 -2.27
CA ALA A 111 14.10 12.82 -3.42
C ALA A 111 13.02 12.73 -4.52
N VAL A 112 12.40 11.58 -4.68
CA VAL A 112 11.44 11.28 -5.76
C VAL A 112 9.97 11.32 -5.32
N PHE A 113 9.69 11.62 -4.06
CA PHE A 113 8.37 11.51 -3.45
C PHE A 113 7.25 12.17 -4.27
N ASP A 114 7.42 13.43 -4.67
CA ASP A 114 6.39 14.13 -5.45
C ASP A 114 6.37 13.68 -6.92
N THR A 115 7.53 13.36 -7.49
CA THR A 115 7.63 12.93 -8.89
C THR A 115 6.85 11.66 -9.14
N LEU A 116 6.90 10.70 -8.20
CA LEU A 116 6.21 9.43 -8.31
C LEU A 116 4.69 9.51 -8.05
N ARG A 117 4.16 10.70 -7.78
CA ARG A 117 2.71 10.93 -7.68
C ARG A 117 2.06 11.31 -9.00
N PHE A 118 2.86 11.77 -9.97
CA PHE A 118 2.34 12.19 -11.27
C PHE A 118 1.53 11.08 -11.94
N ALA A 119 0.35 11.44 -12.46
CA ALA A 119 -0.63 10.54 -13.10
C ALA A 119 -1.12 9.38 -12.21
N GLN A 120 -0.91 9.45 -10.89
CA GLN A 120 -1.40 8.43 -9.97
C GLN A 120 -2.80 8.75 -9.44
N PRO A 121 -3.65 7.72 -9.26
CA PRO A 121 -4.95 7.89 -8.62
C PRO A 121 -4.78 8.28 -7.15
N ALA A 122 -5.68 9.13 -6.66
CA ALA A 122 -5.68 9.61 -5.30
C ALA A 122 -7.10 9.61 -4.70
N TYR A 123 -7.16 9.72 -3.38
CA TYR A 123 -8.35 10.06 -2.63
C TYR A 123 -8.15 11.40 -1.94
N VAL A 124 -9.19 12.24 -1.96
CA VAL A 124 -9.38 13.33 -1.02
C VAL A 124 -10.38 12.85 0.02
N VAL A 125 -9.99 12.85 1.29
CA VAL A 125 -10.90 12.46 2.39
C VAL A 125 -11.70 13.67 2.80
N THR A 126 -13.00 13.65 2.55
CA THR A 126 -13.90 14.77 2.83
C THR A 126 -14.91 14.39 3.91
N PRO A 127 -15.61 15.33 4.54
CA PRO A 127 -16.72 15.03 5.46
C PRO A 127 -17.85 14.23 4.81
N LYS A 128 -17.93 14.23 3.48
CA LYS A 128 -18.92 13.47 2.70
C LYS A 128 -18.43 12.07 2.29
N GLY A 129 -17.21 11.70 2.64
CA GLY A 129 -16.55 10.44 2.29
C GLY A 129 -15.36 10.63 1.34
N LEU A 130 -14.88 9.52 0.77
CA LEU A 130 -13.75 9.54 -0.15
C LEU A 130 -14.18 10.13 -1.51
N LEU A 131 -13.45 11.14 -1.97
CA LEU A 131 -13.60 11.73 -3.28
C LEU A 131 -12.47 11.24 -4.18
N ASN A 132 -12.81 10.60 -5.30
CA ASN A 132 -11.83 10.18 -6.31
C ASN A 132 -11.12 11.39 -6.90
N ALA A 133 -9.82 11.24 -7.08
CA ALA A 133 -8.95 12.25 -7.67
C ALA A 133 -7.83 11.60 -8.48
N GLY A 134 -7.23 12.37 -9.37
CA GLY A 134 -5.98 12.02 -10.03
C GLY A 134 -4.93 13.10 -9.79
N PHE A 135 -3.70 12.70 -9.48
CA PHE A 135 -2.59 13.65 -9.49
C PHE A 135 -2.28 14.05 -10.92
N ALA A 136 -2.49 15.32 -11.24
CA ALA A 136 -2.24 15.92 -12.53
C ALA A 136 -1.08 16.90 -12.47
N GLY A 137 -0.41 17.08 -13.58
CA GLY A 137 0.62 18.07 -13.75
C GLY A 137 0.46 18.81 -15.07
N LEU A 138 1.46 19.60 -15.45
CA LEU A 138 1.48 20.23 -16.74
C LEU A 138 1.56 19.16 -17.85
N SER A 139 0.79 19.34 -18.92
CA SER A 139 0.83 18.43 -20.06
C SER A 139 2.23 18.37 -20.66
N ILE A 140 2.79 17.18 -20.76
CA ILE A 140 4.10 16.94 -21.36
C ILE A 140 4.13 17.41 -22.82
N HIS A 141 3.03 17.23 -23.54
CA HIS A 141 2.93 17.58 -24.96
C HIS A 141 2.80 19.08 -25.21
N LEU A 142 2.28 19.83 -24.23
CA LEU A 142 2.00 21.25 -24.38
C LEU A 142 3.04 22.14 -23.65
N SER A 143 3.93 21.58 -22.83
CA SER A 143 4.92 22.34 -22.09
C SER A 143 6.19 22.59 -22.91
N THR A 144 6.69 23.81 -22.88
CA THR A 144 8.05 24.12 -23.32
C THR A 144 9.03 23.47 -22.36
N GLY A 145 10.11 22.86 -22.87
CA GLY A 145 11.06 22.15 -22.00
C GLY A 145 10.54 20.83 -21.44
N ARG A 146 9.63 20.17 -22.16
CA ARG A 146 9.09 18.85 -21.78
C ARG A 146 10.14 17.78 -21.49
N MET A 147 11.37 18.01 -21.95
CA MET A 147 12.54 17.19 -21.64
C MET A 147 13.22 17.60 -20.33
N ASP A 148 12.78 18.69 -19.69
CA ASP A 148 13.37 19.18 -18.44
C ASP A 148 12.63 18.63 -17.22
N PRO A 149 13.28 17.73 -16.45
CA PRO A 149 12.71 17.09 -15.27
C PRO A 149 12.25 18.02 -14.13
N PRO A 150 12.92 19.15 -13.84
CA PRO A 150 12.59 19.96 -12.67
C PRO A 150 11.18 20.52 -12.67
N ALA A 151 10.64 20.87 -13.84
CA ALA A 151 9.31 21.47 -13.95
C ALA A 151 8.18 20.51 -13.52
N MET A 152 8.35 19.20 -13.73
CA MET A 152 7.33 18.20 -13.42
C MET A 152 7.40 17.67 -11.97
N SER A 153 8.55 17.83 -11.32
CA SER A 153 8.77 17.34 -9.95
C SER A 153 8.56 18.39 -8.87
N HIS A 154 8.18 19.60 -9.26
CA HIS A 154 7.94 20.68 -8.30
C HIS A 154 6.49 20.62 -7.80
N LEU A 155 6.32 20.67 -6.47
CA LEU A 155 5.01 20.58 -5.83
C LEU A 155 4.00 21.60 -6.36
N ASP A 156 4.45 22.82 -6.70
CA ASP A 156 3.60 23.87 -7.24
C ASP A 156 3.02 23.55 -8.64
N ASN A 157 3.59 22.56 -9.33
CA ASN A 157 3.13 22.07 -10.62
C ASN A 157 2.27 20.80 -10.50
N LEU A 158 2.07 20.30 -9.29
CA LEU A 158 1.24 19.15 -9.00
C LEU A 158 -0.15 19.61 -8.53
N TYR A 159 -1.18 19.10 -9.17
CA TYR A 159 -2.58 19.39 -8.88
C TYR A 159 -3.32 18.09 -8.67
N LEU A 160 -4.49 18.17 -8.01
CA LEU A 160 -5.46 17.10 -8.04
C LEU A 160 -6.60 17.49 -8.96
N ASP A 161 -6.90 16.63 -9.89
CA ASP A 161 -8.11 16.67 -10.70
C ASP A 161 -9.17 15.78 -10.06
N ILE A 162 -10.28 16.38 -9.68
CA ILE A 162 -11.46 15.70 -9.13
C ILE A 162 -12.62 15.68 -10.11
N GLY A 163 -12.41 16.18 -11.35
CA GLY A 163 -13.43 16.35 -12.37
C GLY A 163 -14.34 17.57 -12.17
N ALA A 164 -14.04 18.46 -11.22
CA ALA A 164 -14.79 19.68 -11.02
C ALA A 164 -14.40 20.74 -12.07
N THR A 165 -15.37 21.51 -12.56
CA THR A 165 -15.18 22.57 -13.54
C THR A 165 -15.09 23.98 -12.90
N SER A 166 -15.35 24.06 -11.60
CA SER A 166 -15.31 25.30 -10.83
C SER A 166 -14.98 25.06 -9.36
N ALA A 167 -14.49 26.09 -8.67
CA ALA A 167 -14.29 26.03 -7.23
C ALA A 167 -15.59 25.79 -6.45
N ALA A 168 -16.73 26.27 -6.94
CA ALA A 168 -18.02 26.05 -6.32
C ALA A 168 -18.43 24.59 -6.41
N GLU A 169 -18.24 23.94 -7.56
CA GLU A 169 -18.51 22.53 -7.75
C GLU A 169 -17.60 21.65 -6.87
N ALA A 170 -16.30 21.97 -6.79
CA ALA A 170 -15.37 21.27 -5.91
C ALA A 170 -15.82 21.31 -4.44
N ARG A 171 -16.22 22.50 -3.94
CA ARG A 171 -16.75 22.63 -2.57
C ARG A 171 -18.09 21.93 -2.37
N THR A 172 -18.97 21.95 -3.37
CA THR A 172 -20.23 21.20 -3.33
C THR A 172 -19.97 19.70 -3.21
N ALA A 173 -18.93 19.18 -3.84
CA ALA A 173 -18.50 17.80 -3.70
C ALA A 173 -17.89 17.48 -2.32
N GLY A 174 -17.57 18.49 -1.52
CA GLY A 174 -17.01 18.35 -0.18
C GLY A 174 -15.51 18.65 -0.10
N ALA A 175 -14.84 18.95 -1.22
CA ALA A 175 -13.45 19.33 -1.18
C ALA A 175 -13.28 20.73 -0.56
N ASP A 176 -12.47 20.84 0.48
CA ASP A 176 -12.12 22.12 1.10
C ASP A 176 -10.64 22.13 1.52
N LEU A 177 -10.22 23.26 2.09
CA LEU A 177 -8.86 23.40 2.60
C LEU A 177 -8.61 22.41 3.74
N LEU A 178 -7.37 21.93 3.82
CA LEU A 178 -6.86 20.98 4.81
C LEU A 178 -7.43 19.55 4.72
N GLU A 179 -8.26 19.24 3.75
CA GLU A 179 -8.68 17.86 3.52
C GLU A 179 -7.47 16.96 3.18
N PRO A 180 -7.30 15.80 3.85
CA PRO A 180 -6.15 14.94 3.60
C PRO A 180 -6.25 14.23 2.26
N VAL A 181 -5.07 14.01 1.66
CA VAL A 181 -4.92 13.39 0.34
C VAL A 181 -3.88 12.28 0.39
N ALA A 182 -4.26 11.10 -0.07
CA ALA A 182 -3.38 9.95 -0.21
C ALA A 182 -3.50 9.29 -1.58
N LEU A 183 -2.51 8.46 -1.94
CA LEU A 183 -2.61 7.60 -3.12
C LEU A 183 -3.77 6.60 -2.95
N ALA A 184 -4.53 6.42 -4.01
CA ALA A 184 -5.66 5.49 -4.07
C ALA A 184 -5.24 4.16 -4.71
N GLN A 185 -4.13 3.59 -4.23
CA GLN A 185 -3.56 2.37 -4.76
C GLN A 185 -3.66 1.27 -3.70
N PRO A 186 -4.47 0.22 -3.94
CA PRO A 186 -4.54 -0.91 -3.04
C PRO A 186 -3.22 -1.68 -3.03
N PRO A 187 -2.89 -2.40 -1.95
CA PRO A 187 -1.80 -3.34 -1.94
C PRO A 187 -1.94 -4.38 -3.06
N MET A 188 -0.81 -4.76 -3.65
CA MET A 188 -0.75 -5.74 -4.73
C MET A 188 0.25 -6.84 -4.38
N THR A 189 -0.11 -8.09 -4.67
CA THR A 189 0.83 -9.21 -4.54
C THR A 189 1.86 -9.14 -5.65
N VAL A 190 3.13 -9.25 -5.29
CA VAL A 190 4.29 -9.37 -6.18
C VAL A 190 4.87 -10.76 -6.04
N GLY A 191 5.02 -11.48 -7.16
CA GLY A 191 5.37 -12.89 -7.11
C GLY A 191 4.31 -13.71 -6.35
N THR A 192 4.75 -14.50 -5.36
CA THR A 192 3.88 -15.38 -4.58
C THR A 192 3.66 -14.95 -3.13
N ASP A 193 4.59 -14.17 -2.55
CA ASP A 193 4.58 -13.88 -1.10
C ASP A 193 4.72 -12.39 -0.77
N ASP A 194 5.26 -11.57 -1.67
CA ASP A 194 5.50 -10.18 -1.39
C ASP A 194 4.25 -9.33 -1.58
N GLU A 195 4.20 -8.24 -0.83
CA GLU A 195 3.18 -7.21 -0.97
C GLU A 195 3.83 -5.87 -1.34
N ALA A 196 3.32 -5.22 -2.37
CA ALA A 196 3.75 -3.90 -2.80
C ALA A 196 2.59 -2.90 -2.77
N GLY A 197 2.88 -1.67 -2.39
CA GLY A 197 1.90 -0.59 -2.42
C GLY A 197 2.36 0.67 -1.71
N ALA A 198 1.60 1.73 -1.89
CA ALA A 198 1.85 2.97 -1.17
C ALA A 198 1.72 2.76 0.36
N ALA A 199 2.68 3.28 1.11
CA ALA A 199 2.74 3.18 2.56
C ALA A 199 2.79 1.72 3.11
N ALA A 200 3.28 0.76 2.33
CA ALA A 200 3.41 -0.62 2.80
C ALA A 200 4.28 -0.71 4.05
N GLY A 201 5.39 0.04 4.10
CA GLY A 201 6.27 0.11 5.27
C GLY A 201 5.68 0.82 6.49
N ASP A 202 4.62 1.60 6.31
CA ASP A 202 3.89 2.23 7.43
C ASP A 202 2.76 1.33 7.95
N ARG A 203 2.42 0.23 7.24
CA ARG A 203 1.34 -0.67 7.61
C ARG A 203 1.79 -1.90 8.39
N PHE A 204 2.81 -2.61 7.94
CA PHE A 204 3.19 -3.89 8.53
C PHE A 204 3.44 -3.83 10.04
N GLY A 205 3.91 -2.68 10.57
CA GLY A 205 4.20 -2.51 11.98
C GLY A 205 2.95 -2.59 12.85
N TRP A 206 1.92 -1.81 12.52
CA TRP A 206 0.67 -1.85 13.29
C TRP A 206 -0.15 -3.12 13.03
N GLU A 207 -0.02 -3.74 11.85
CA GLU A 207 -0.61 -5.06 11.59
C GLU A 207 -0.04 -6.12 12.53
N ALA A 208 1.30 -6.21 12.63
CA ALA A 208 1.96 -7.14 13.55
C ALA A 208 1.59 -6.90 15.02
N VAL A 209 1.54 -5.64 15.46
CA VAL A 209 1.20 -5.28 16.84
C VAL A 209 -0.28 -5.59 17.14
N LEU A 210 -1.19 -5.36 16.20
CA LEU A 210 -2.61 -5.65 16.35
C LEU A 210 -2.87 -7.15 16.48
N GLU A 211 -2.25 -7.95 15.63
CA GLU A 211 -2.36 -9.40 15.67
C GLU A 211 -1.79 -9.97 16.98
N ALA A 212 -0.60 -9.51 17.39
CA ALA A 212 0.00 -9.91 18.66
C ALA A 212 -0.86 -9.52 19.88
N ALA A 213 -1.46 -8.33 19.89
CA ALA A 213 -2.35 -7.88 20.96
C ALA A 213 -3.59 -8.77 21.08
N GLN A 214 -4.19 -9.16 19.95
CA GLN A 214 -5.33 -10.10 19.93
C GLN A 214 -4.94 -11.52 20.31
N GLY A 215 -3.74 -11.97 19.94
CA GLY A 215 -3.19 -13.28 20.32
C GLY A 215 -3.00 -13.40 21.83
N LEU A 216 -2.49 -12.37 22.47
CA LEU A 216 -2.22 -12.33 23.92
C LEU A 216 -3.48 -12.32 24.79
N ALA A 217 -4.61 -11.92 24.29
CA ALA A 217 -5.89 -12.09 25.01
C ALA A 217 -6.17 -13.55 25.39
N ARG A 218 -5.45 -14.49 24.77
CA ARG A 218 -5.56 -15.95 24.99
C ARG A 218 -4.46 -16.55 25.87
N THR A 219 -3.42 -15.77 26.21
CA THR A 219 -2.26 -16.22 26.99
C THR A 219 -1.94 -15.22 28.10
N TYR A 220 -1.38 -15.70 29.25
CA TYR A 220 -0.99 -14.84 30.35
C TYR A 220 0.36 -14.15 30.04
N ALA A 221 0.35 -12.83 29.93
CA ALA A 221 1.58 -12.06 29.81
C ALA A 221 2.37 -12.08 31.14
N ARG A 222 3.69 -12.23 31.06
CA ARG A 222 4.58 -12.02 32.21
C ARG A 222 4.85 -10.54 32.40
N GLY A 223 4.51 -9.97 33.56
CA GLY A 223 4.58 -8.54 33.82
C GLY A 223 3.41 -7.78 33.17
N THR A 224 3.58 -6.52 32.95
CA THR A 224 2.61 -5.65 32.28
C THR A 224 3.06 -5.39 30.84
N THR A 225 2.19 -5.59 29.87
CA THR A 225 2.46 -5.26 28.46
C THR A 225 1.40 -4.29 27.95
N THR A 226 1.83 -3.16 27.40
CA THR A 226 1.00 -2.20 26.71
C THR A 226 1.27 -2.29 25.21
N PHE A 227 0.25 -2.61 24.44
CA PHE A 227 0.25 -2.51 22.97
C PHE A 227 -0.31 -1.17 22.58
N ALA A 228 0.44 -0.39 21.83
CA ALA A 228 0.06 0.97 21.47
C ALA A 228 0.16 1.24 19.97
N PHE A 229 -0.79 2.02 19.48
CA PHE A 229 -0.95 2.47 18.10
C PHE A 229 -0.92 3.98 18.11
N VAL A 230 0.22 4.55 17.66
CA VAL A 230 0.48 5.97 17.84
C VAL A 230 0.32 6.75 16.54
N THR A 231 -0.18 7.97 16.68
CA THR A 231 -0.44 8.91 15.61
C THR A 231 0.74 9.87 15.40
N GLN A 232 0.76 10.54 14.25
CA GLN A 232 1.63 11.67 13.96
C GLN A 232 3.15 11.36 14.08
N GLN A 233 3.56 10.15 13.76
CA GLN A 233 4.99 9.79 13.73
C GLN A 233 5.74 10.60 12.67
N TRP A 234 5.16 10.79 11.47
CA TRP A 234 5.74 11.62 10.42
C TRP A 234 5.72 13.13 10.74
N LEU A 235 4.94 13.55 11.71
CA LEU A 235 4.94 14.93 12.25
C LEU A 235 5.82 15.08 13.50
N GLY A 236 6.80 14.20 13.65
CA GLY A 236 7.79 14.28 14.72
C GLY A 236 7.48 13.41 15.93
N GLY A 237 6.70 12.33 15.78
CA GLY A 237 6.45 11.36 16.84
C GLY A 237 5.67 11.91 18.02
N ARG A 238 4.64 12.70 17.76
CA ARG A 238 3.88 13.39 18.82
C ARG A 238 3.10 12.44 19.72
N GLY A 239 2.39 11.46 19.15
CA GLY A 239 1.67 10.45 19.93
C GLY A 239 2.62 9.60 20.75
N LEU A 240 3.68 9.08 20.13
CA LEU A 240 4.71 8.31 20.83
C LEU A 240 5.35 9.09 21.98
N SER A 241 5.65 10.37 21.74
CA SER A 241 6.21 11.28 22.77
C SER A 241 5.30 11.40 23.97
N ARG A 242 3.99 11.52 23.74
CA ARG A 242 2.98 11.60 24.78
C ARG A 242 2.90 10.31 25.60
N LEU A 243 2.80 9.15 24.95
CA LEU A 243 2.73 7.87 25.65
C LEU A 243 3.95 7.61 26.52
N LEU A 244 5.16 7.91 26.05
CA LEU A 244 6.40 7.78 26.84
C LEU A 244 6.46 8.74 28.03
N THR A 245 5.64 9.80 28.04
CA THR A 245 5.54 10.72 29.19
C THR A 245 4.49 10.25 30.20
N GLU A 246 3.42 9.61 29.74
CA GLU A 246 2.26 9.24 30.56
C GLU A 246 2.34 7.83 31.14
N LEU A 247 2.99 6.89 30.44
CA LEU A 247 3.04 5.49 30.84
C LEU A 247 4.38 5.14 31.53
N PRO A 248 4.35 4.31 32.58
CA PRO A 248 5.58 3.70 33.11
C PRO A 248 6.09 2.68 32.10
N VAL A 249 7.34 2.81 31.66
CA VAL A 249 7.97 1.93 30.67
C VAL A 249 9.37 1.53 31.11
N ASP A 250 9.57 0.23 31.38
CA ASP A 250 10.87 -0.35 31.69
C ASP A 250 11.59 -0.80 30.42
N GLU A 251 10.85 -1.35 29.47
CA GLU A 251 11.32 -1.84 28.16
C GLU A 251 10.39 -1.37 27.05
N ALA A 252 10.94 -0.97 25.90
CA ALA A 252 10.14 -0.59 24.74
C ALA A 252 10.64 -1.24 23.45
N VAL A 253 9.68 -1.71 22.64
CA VAL A 253 9.90 -2.22 21.29
C VAL A 253 9.05 -1.40 20.33
N PHE A 254 9.70 -0.68 19.43
CA PHE A 254 9.02 -0.01 18.32
C PHE A 254 8.95 -0.96 17.13
N VAL A 255 7.76 -1.24 16.65
CA VAL A 255 7.52 -2.13 15.51
C VAL A 255 7.13 -1.29 14.30
N GLY A 256 7.91 -1.36 13.24
CA GLY A 256 7.64 -0.56 12.04
C GLY A 256 8.83 -0.41 11.13
N ARG A 257 8.79 0.61 10.30
CA ARG A 257 9.85 0.92 9.35
C ARG A 257 11.19 1.11 10.06
N ILE A 258 12.20 0.41 9.59
CA ILE A 258 13.59 0.58 9.98
C ILE A 258 14.33 1.21 8.80
N GLU A 259 14.94 2.39 9.03
CA GLU A 259 15.75 3.08 8.03
C GLU A 259 17.22 2.70 8.24
N PRO A 260 17.81 1.86 7.38
CA PRO A 260 19.17 1.39 7.57
C PRO A 260 20.18 2.55 7.52
N THR A 261 21.06 2.62 8.54
CA THR A 261 22.15 3.60 8.59
C THR A 261 23.44 3.08 8.00
N THR A 262 23.55 1.77 7.76
CA THR A 262 24.76 1.08 7.29
C THR A 262 24.59 0.47 5.92
N THR A 263 25.71 0.31 5.19
CA THR A 263 25.75 -0.35 3.87
C THR A 263 25.25 -1.80 3.89
N THR A 264 25.41 -2.50 5.01
CA THR A 264 24.97 -3.90 5.17
C THR A 264 23.45 -4.06 5.08
N ALA A 265 22.71 -3.03 5.48
CA ALA A 265 21.26 -3.04 5.43
C ALA A 265 20.70 -2.75 4.02
N ALA A 266 21.48 -2.10 3.16
CA ALA A 266 21.09 -1.85 1.77
C ALA A 266 21.02 -3.14 0.93
N ASP A 267 21.61 -4.24 1.42
CA ASP A 267 21.60 -5.54 0.74
C ASP A 267 20.45 -6.45 1.19
N LEU A 268 19.71 -6.08 2.24
CA LEU A 268 18.56 -6.85 2.71
C LEU A 268 17.39 -6.76 1.72
N ARG A 269 16.75 -7.91 1.54
CA ARG A 269 15.62 -8.06 0.64
C ARG A 269 14.42 -8.69 1.34
N PRO A 270 13.20 -8.47 0.84
CA PRO A 270 12.05 -9.25 1.27
C PRO A 270 12.37 -10.76 1.24
N GLY A 271 12.02 -11.47 2.31
CA GLY A 271 12.38 -12.88 2.52
C GLY A 271 13.60 -13.11 3.42
N ASP A 272 14.38 -12.08 3.73
CA ASP A 272 15.57 -12.21 4.59
C ASP A 272 15.24 -12.32 6.10
N GLY A 273 13.99 -12.19 6.48
CA GLY A 273 13.53 -12.39 7.85
C GLY A 273 13.31 -11.07 8.60
N VAL A 274 13.46 -11.11 9.92
CA VAL A 274 13.18 -9.97 10.80
C VAL A 274 14.43 -9.09 10.95
N VAL A 275 14.25 -7.79 10.89
CA VAL A 275 15.29 -6.80 11.19
C VAL A 275 15.11 -6.32 12.63
N ILE A 276 16.18 -6.40 13.39
CA ILE A 276 16.25 -5.93 14.78
C ILE A 276 17.15 -4.69 14.80
N GLY A 277 16.58 -3.52 15.03
CA GLY A 277 17.32 -2.26 15.12
C GLY A 277 17.85 -2.03 16.53
N SER A 278 19.15 -1.73 16.63
CA SER A 278 19.83 -1.37 17.85
C SER A 278 20.31 0.09 17.78
N THR A 279 20.13 0.85 18.86
CA THR A 279 20.61 2.24 18.95
C THR A 279 21.99 2.36 19.60
N ALA A 280 22.56 1.24 20.04
CA ALA A 280 23.89 1.15 20.64
C ALA A 280 24.69 0.02 19.98
N PRO A 281 26.01 0.09 19.97
CA PRO A 281 26.84 -1.03 19.52
C PRO A 281 26.44 -2.31 20.24
N ALA A 282 26.40 -3.42 19.49
CA ALA A 282 26.06 -4.74 20.04
C ALA A 282 26.89 -5.02 21.29
N SER A 283 26.22 -5.16 22.43
CA SER A 283 26.83 -5.53 23.70
C SER A 283 25.93 -6.54 24.41
N ALA A 284 26.53 -7.57 24.98
CA ALA A 284 25.79 -8.64 25.64
C ALA A 284 24.80 -8.10 26.69
N GLY A 285 23.55 -8.55 26.65
CA GLY A 285 22.50 -8.19 27.61
C GLY A 285 21.60 -7.03 27.21
N THR A 286 21.75 -6.47 26.01
CA THR A 286 20.81 -5.47 25.48
C THR A 286 19.48 -6.10 25.06
N LEU A 287 18.43 -5.28 24.89
CA LEU A 287 17.15 -5.79 24.41
C LEU A 287 17.24 -6.32 22.95
N PRO A 288 17.95 -5.67 22.02
CA PRO A 288 18.18 -6.24 20.69
C PRO A 288 18.85 -7.61 20.73
N ASP A 289 19.86 -7.83 21.58
CA ASP A 289 20.52 -9.13 21.72
C ASP A 289 19.57 -10.20 22.28
N ALA A 290 18.73 -9.83 23.24
CA ALA A 290 17.73 -10.73 23.81
C ALA A 290 16.68 -11.14 22.77
N LEU A 291 16.21 -10.19 21.94
CA LEU A 291 15.27 -10.44 20.85
C LEU A 291 15.90 -11.31 19.74
N HIS A 292 17.18 -11.07 19.42
CA HIS A 292 17.91 -11.91 18.47
C HIS A 292 18.07 -13.35 18.99
N ALA A 293 18.44 -13.52 20.26
CA ALA A 293 18.54 -14.84 20.88
C ALA A 293 17.19 -15.56 20.90
N LEU A 294 16.08 -14.83 21.16
CA LEU A 294 14.73 -15.35 21.11
C LEU A 294 14.34 -15.78 19.69
N ALA A 295 14.66 -14.96 18.69
CA ALA A 295 14.43 -15.28 17.28
C ALA A 295 15.17 -16.58 16.88
N VAL A 296 16.45 -16.69 17.24
CA VAL A 296 17.25 -17.91 16.99
C VAL A 296 16.65 -19.13 17.66
N ALA A 297 16.22 -19.01 18.94
CA ALA A 297 15.60 -20.11 19.68
C ALA A 297 14.30 -20.61 19.05
N ASN A 298 13.55 -19.71 18.39
CA ASN A 298 12.28 -20.02 17.71
C ASN A 298 12.45 -20.20 16.18
N HIS A 299 13.67 -20.40 15.71
CA HIS A 299 13.99 -20.62 14.29
C HIS A 299 13.55 -19.47 13.36
N ILE A 300 13.45 -18.25 13.88
CA ILE A 300 13.15 -17.05 13.12
C ILE A 300 14.47 -16.47 12.61
N ARG A 301 14.62 -16.41 11.28
CA ARG A 301 15.77 -15.72 10.68
C ARG A 301 15.71 -14.24 11.04
N SER A 302 16.78 -13.69 11.60
CA SER A 302 16.85 -12.30 11.99
C SER A 302 18.26 -11.73 11.83
N VAL A 303 18.33 -10.42 11.65
CA VAL A 303 19.56 -9.65 11.55
C VAL A 303 19.50 -8.45 12.49
N VAL A 304 20.59 -8.17 13.19
CA VAL A 304 20.72 -6.98 14.06
C VAL A 304 21.47 -5.90 13.30
N LEU A 305 20.92 -4.70 13.25
CA LEU A 305 21.49 -3.54 12.57
C LEU A 305 21.58 -2.34 13.52
N ASP A 306 22.61 -1.52 13.31
CA ASP A 306 22.71 -0.22 13.99
C ASP A 306 21.73 0.78 13.36
N GLU A 307 20.84 1.32 14.18
CA GLU A 307 19.76 2.19 13.73
C GLU A 307 19.57 3.42 14.62
N LYS A 308 19.01 4.47 14.03
CA LYS A 308 18.54 5.62 14.79
C LYS A 308 17.16 5.31 15.38
N PRO A 309 16.92 5.70 16.66
CA PRO A 309 15.60 5.53 17.24
C PRO A 309 14.59 6.38 16.49
N PRO A 310 13.31 5.97 16.46
CA PRO A 310 12.23 6.80 15.93
C PRO A 310 12.20 8.16 16.60
N VAL A 311 11.83 9.17 15.83
CA VAL A 311 11.78 10.55 16.36
C VAL A 311 10.71 10.63 17.43
N ILE A 312 11.08 11.17 18.57
CA ILE A 312 10.19 11.59 19.65
C ILE A 312 10.41 13.09 19.88
N SER A 313 9.42 13.88 19.53
CA SER A 313 9.44 15.31 19.76
C SER A 313 8.10 15.74 20.33
N GLY A 314 8.11 16.25 21.55
CA GLY A 314 6.93 16.69 22.26
C GLY A 314 6.96 18.16 22.62
N PHE A 315 5.80 18.68 22.95
CA PHE A 315 5.66 19.94 23.66
C PHE A 315 5.74 19.62 25.15
N GLY A 316 6.82 20.03 25.84
CA GLY A 316 7.00 19.79 27.27
C GLY A 316 8.34 19.13 27.63
N PRO A 317 8.43 18.45 28.79
CA PRO A 317 9.62 17.68 29.13
C PRO A 317 9.92 16.68 28.02
N LYS A 318 11.17 16.67 27.53
CA LYS A 318 11.54 15.74 26.46
C LYS A 318 11.44 14.31 26.99
N PRO A 319 10.52 13.49 26.47
CA PRO A 319 10.53 12.08 26.76
C PRO A 319 11.82 11.44 26.24
N SER A 320 12.24 10.37 26.86
CA SER A 320 13.36 9.56 26.39
C SER A 320 12.92 8.12 26.25
N TRP A 321 13.55 7.42 25.34
CA TRP A 321 13.43 5.97 25.29
C TRP A 321 13.95 5.37 26.60
N PRO A 322 13.33 4.28 27.10
CA PRO A 322 13.86 3.55 28.25
C PRO A 322 15.24 3.00 27.92
N GLY A 323 16.04 2.70 28.96
CA GLY A 323 17.37 2.13 28.77
C GLY A 323 17.39 0.77 28.05
N ARG A 324 16.27 0.03 28.09
CA ARG A 324 16.02 -1.18 27.32
C ARG A 324 15.07 -0.87 26.17
N PHE A 325 15.65 -0.66 24.99
CA PHE A 325 14.92 -0.30 23.79
C PHE A 325 15.42 -1.09 22.57
N ALA A 326 14.51 -1.48 21.70
CA ALA A 326 14.80 -2.09 20.41
C ALA A 326 13.77 -1.64 19.36
N MET A 327 14.12 -1.81 18.10
CA MET A 327 13.20 -1.71 16.98
C MET A 327 13.04 -3.07 16.30
N LEU A 328 11.85 -3.37 15.82
CA LEU A 328 11.56 -4.56 15.02
C LEU A 328 10.91 -4.15 13.70
N GLY A 329 11.37 -4.76 12.62
CA GLY A 329 10.81 -4.53 11.30
C GLY A 329 11.12 -5.67 10.34
N VAL A 330 10.77 -5.46 9.08
CA VAL A 330 11.10 -6.36 7.98
C VAL A 330 11.83 -5.60 6.88
N PRO A 331 12.65 -6.28 6.05
CA PRO A 331 13.26 -5.65 4.90
C PRO A 331 12.21 -5.09 3.95
N THR A 332 12.41 -3.86 3.47
CA THR A 332 11.55 -3.23 2.49
C THR A 332 12.37 -2.81 1.27
N LEU A 333 11.78 -2.96 0.07
CA LEU A 333 12.28 -2.34 -1.16
C LEU A 333 11.52 -1.05 -1.43
N TYR A 334 12.21 -0.08 -1.99
CA TYR A 334 11.65 1.21 -2.42
C TYR A 334 10.83 1.93 -1.35
N PRO A 335 11.39 2.16 -0.14
CA PRO A 335 10.65 2.75 0.96
C PRO A 335 10.06 4.12 0.62
N VAL A 336 8.82 4.35 1.07
CA VAL A 336 8.06 5.60 0.88
C VAL A 336 7.80 5.93 -0.60
N THR A 337 7.69 4.92 -1.44
CA THR A 337 7.28 5.05 -2.85
C THR A 337 5.91 4.40 -3.08
N PRO A 338 5.28 4.58 -4.25
CA PRO A 338 4.04 3.88 -4.59
C PRO A 338 4.18 2.35 -4.66
N ALA A 339 5.39 1.84 -4.78
CA ALA A 339 5.70 0.42 -4.88
C ALA A 339 6.59 -0.08 -3.74
N GLU A 340 6.46 0.50 -2.56
CA GLU A 340 7.15 -0.03 -1.39
C GLU A 340 6.72 -1.48 -1.15
N THR A 341 7.71 -2.38 -1.00
CA THR A 341 7.49 -3.83 -1.03
C THR A 341 8.10 -4.48 0.19
N PHE A 342 7.38 -5.42 0.81
CA PHE A 342 7.87 -6.29 1.89
C PHE A 342 7.37 -7.73 1.69
N SER A 343 7.96 -8.73 2.37
CA SER A 343 7.52 -10.12 2.35
C SER A 343 6.48 -10.39 3.44
N ARG A 344 5.36 -11.00 3.08
CA ARG A 344 4.34 -11.45 4.03
C ARG A 344 4.86 -12.54 4.97
N SER A 345 5.75 -13.41 4.48
CA SER A 345 6.38 -14.42 5.33
C SER A 345 7.27 -13.78 6.40
N ASP A 346 7.93 -12.66 6.09
CA ASP A 346 8.71 -11.93 7.09
C ASP A 346 7.80 -11.19 8.08
N LEU A 347 6.66 -10.67 7.63
CA LEU A 347 5.64 -10.09 8.52
C LEU A 347 5.13 -11.13 9.51
N ARG A 348 4.80 -12.36 9.07
CA ARG A 348 4.41 -13.45 9.98
C ARG A 348 5.50 -13.78 11.01
N LYS A 349 6.76 -13.81 10.58
CA LYS A 349 7.91 -14.01 11.49
C LYS A 349 8.05 -12.86 12.49
N LEU A 350 7.83 -11.62 12.04
CA LEU A 350 7.83 -10.42 12.88
C LEU A 350 6.73 -10.51 13.95
N THR A 351 5.49 -10.79 13.55
CA THR A 351 4.36 -10.98 14.47
C THR A 351 4.69 -12.06 15.50
N ARG A 352 5.19 -13.20 15.04
CA ARG A 352 5.59 -14.30 15.92
C ARG A 352 6.67 -13.88 16.92
N LEU A 353 7.69 -13.14 16.50
CA LEU A 353 8.73 -12.65 17.41
C LEU A 353 8.17 -11.68 18.45
N VAL A 354 7.21 -10.82 18.09
CA VAL A 354 6.51 -9.96 19.03
C VAL A 354 5.72 -10.79 20.04
N GLU A 355 4.97 -11.80 19.60
CA GLU A 355 4.23 -12.71 20.48
C GLU A 355 5.15 -13.46 21.44
N ASP A 356 6.26 -14.02 20.94
CA ASP A 356 7.23 -14.75 21.75
C ASP A 356 7.95 -13.84 22.78
N TYR A 357 8.14 -12.55 22.44
CA TYR A 357 8.73 -11.58 23.37
C TYR A 357 7.80 -11.25 24.54
N VAL A 358 6.50 -11.17 24.32
CA VAL A 358 5.54 -10.73 25.34
C VAL A 358 4.81 -11.87 26.05
N GLY A 359 4.75 -13.06 25.45
CA GLY A 359 3.96 -14.19 25.92
C GLY A 359 4.74 -15.46 26.24
N GLU A 360 4.04 -16.52 26.60
CA GLU A 360 4.54 -17.89 26.54
C GLU A 360 4.31 -18.44 25.11
N PRO A 361 5.10 -19.46 24.67
CA PRO A 361 5.01 -19.96 23.30
C PRO A 361 3.58 -20.39 22.97
N VAL A 362 3.00 -19.72 21.95
CA VAL A 362 1.71 -20.06 21.39
C VAL A 362 1.91 -21.24 20.43
N THR A 363 0.95 -22.17 20.40
CA THR A 363 0.95 -23.28 19.44
C THR A 363 1.11 -22.72 18.01
N PRO A 364 1.98 -23.32 17.16
CA PRO A 364 2.17 -22.83 15.81
C PRO A 364 0.83 -22.70 15.08
N MET A 365 0.56 -21.54 14.48
CA MET A 365 -0.55 -21.41 13.55
C MET A 365 -0.35 -22.39 12.40
N SER A 366 -1.35 -23.21 12.12
CA SER A 366 -1.34 -24.04 10.93
C SER A 366 -1.43 -23.10 9.71
N GLU A 367 -0.63 -23.34 8.69
CA GLU A 367 -0.63 -22.59 7.42
C GLU A 367 -2.03 -22.50 6.77
N ALA A 368 -2.97 -23.36 7.18
CA ALA A 368 -4.34 -23.42 6.67
C ALA A 368 -5.27 -22.29 7.15
N ASN A 369 -4.88 -21.47 8.14
CA ASN A 369 -5.68 -20.39 8.72
C ASN A 369 -4.96 -19.03 8.70
N ASP A 370 -4.10 -18.80 7.73
CA ASP A 370 -3.40 -17.52 7.55
C ASP A 370 -4.41 -16.43 7.19
N PRO A 371 -4.62 -15.39 8.04
CA PRO A 371 -5.51 -14.28 7.72
C PRO A 371 -5.05 -13.50 6.48
N PHE A 372 -3.78 -13.64 6.08
CA PHE A 372 -3.24 -13.03 4.87
C PHE A 372 -3.55 -13.83 3.59
N ASP A 373 -3.87 -15.13 3.69
CA ASP A 373 -4.25 -15.96 2.54
C ASP A 373 -5.68 -15.68 2.03
N ALA A 374 -6.56 -15.14 2.87
CA ALA A 374 -7.90 -14.71 2.46
C ALA A 374 -7.89 -13.55 1.44
N ALA A 375 -6.74 -12.87 1.27
CA ALA A 375 -6.56 -11.78 0.33
C ALA A 375 -6.47 -12.20 -1.15
N ARG A 376 -6.49 -13.50 -1.46
CA ARG A 376 -6.36 -14.02 -2.84
C ARG A 376 -7.60 -13.87 -3.73
N GLN A 377 -8.73 -13.45 -3.19
CA GLN A 377 -9.90 -13.17 -4.04
C GLN A 377 -10.05 -11.65 -4.22
N PRO A 378 -10.11 -11.13 -5.46
CA PRO A 378 -10.47 -9.75 -5.70
C PRO A 378 -11.90 -9.57 -5.19
N SER A 379 -12.05 -8.98 -4.02
CA SER A 379 -13.37 -8.59 -3.53
C SER A 379 -13.95 -7.56 -4.49
N ALA A 380 -15.13 -7.83 -5.01
CA ALA A 380 -15.93 -6.83 -5.71
C ALA A 380 -15.99 -5.59 -4.81
N GLY A 381 -15.47 -4.47 -5.31
CA GLY A 381 -15.32 -3.25 -4.55
C GLY A 381 -16.62 -2.86 -3.89
N SER A 382 -16.60 -2.70 -2.57
CA SER A 382 -17.68 -2.03 -1.85
C SER A 382 -17.78 -0.62 -2.43
N GLY A 383 -18.92 -0.34 -3.09
CA GLY A 383 -19.12 0.92 -3.77
C GLY A 383 -18.96 2.09 -2.82
N VAL A 384 -17.93 2.91 -3.05
CA VAL A 384 -17.82 4.24 -2.46
C VAL A 384 -19.04 5.04 -2.93
N PRO A 385 -19.79 5.74 -2.06
CA PRO A 385 -20.92 6.55 -2.47
C PRO A 385 -20.47 7.54 -3.55
N VAL A 386 -21.01 7.39 -4.74
CA VAL A 386 -20.75 8.34 -5.83
C VAL A 386 -21.58 9.58 -5.55
N LEU A 387 -20.91 10.71 -5.32
CA LEU A 387 -21.58 12.00 -5.18
C LEU A 387 -22.40 12.34 -6.44
N ASP A 388 -23.58 12.89 -6.22
CA ASP A 388 -24.63 13.13 -7.21
C ASP A 388 -24.10 13.88 -8.46
N ARG A 389 -24.37 13.36 -9.64
CA ARG A 389 -23.87 13.87 -10.93
C ARG A 389 -24.91 14.79 -11.54
N ALA A 390 -24.54 16.01 -11.81
CA ALA A 390 -25.43 17.00 -12.46
C ALA A 390 -25.87 16.58 -13.89
N ARG A 391 -25.17 15.65 -14.53
CA ARG A 391 -25.57 15.03 -15.81
C ARG A 391 -24.88 13.68 -15.93
N ALA A 392 -25.61 12.60 -15.69
CA ALA A 392 -25.08 11.27 -15.85
C ALA A 392 -24.79 11.00 -17.35
N PRO A 393 -23.57 10.61 -17.74
CA PRO A 393 -23.30 10.17 -19.10
C PRO A 393 -24.07 8.87 -19.40
N ASP A 394 -24.28 8.59 -20.70
CA ASP A 394 -24.93 7.35 -21.11
C ASP A 394 -24.27 6.13 -20.47
N PRO A 395 -25.00 5.30 -19.70
CA PRO A 395 -24.43 4.12 -19.04
C PRO A 395 -23.79 3.13 -20.01
N ARG A 396 -24.22 3.10 -21.28
CA ARG A 396 -23.63 2.23 -22.31
C ARG A 396 -22.25 2.74 -22.72
N LEU A 397 -22.12 4.06 -22.86
CA LEU A 397 -20.84 4.69 -23.17
C LEU A 397 -19.83 4.46 -22.04
N LEU A 398 -20.26 4.62 -20.77
CA LEU A 398 -19.41 4.36 -19.61
C LEU A 398 -18.90 2.93 -19.57
N LYS A 399 -19.78 1.94 -19.78
CA LYS A 399 -19.38 0.53 -19.82
C LYS A 399 -18.44 0.22 -20.99
N THR A 400 -18.60 0.90 -22.11
CA THR A 400 -17.70 0.74 -23.26
C THR A 400 -16.34 1.36 -22.93
N LEU A 401 -16.31 2.56 -22.38
CA LEU A 401 -15.10 3.24 -21.97
C LEU A 401 -14.34 2.41 -20.91
N GLU A 402 -15.02 1.96 -19.87
CA GLU A 402 -14.45 1.07 -18.86
C GLU A 402 -13.80 -0.17 -19.48
N ALA A 403 -14.51 -0.88 -20.33
CA ALA A 403 -14.02 -2.10 -20.96
C ALA A 403 -12.79 -1.87 -21.84
N VAL A 404 -12.75 -0.78 -22.60
CA VAL A 404 -11.63 -0.48 -23.50
C VAL A 404 -10.43 0.07 -22.72
N THR A 405 -10.66 0.92 -21.71
CA THR A 405 -9.56 1.50 -20.92
C THR A 405 -8.94 0.53 -19.93
N THR A 406 -9.67 -0.48 -19.48
CA THR A 406 -9.13 -1.52 -18.56
C THR A 406 -8.54 -2.71 -19.30
N ALA A 407 -8.76 -2.86 -20.61
CA ALA A 407 -8.09 -3.86 -21.42
C ALA A 407 -6.60 -3.54 -21.56
N TYR A 408 -5.75 -4.56 -21.57
CA TYR A 408 -4.31 -4.42 -21.71
C TYR A 408 -3.87 -4.67 -23.15
N GLY A 409 -2.99 -3.78 -23.66
CA GLY A 409 -2.55 -3.85 -25.04
C GLY A 409 -1.32 -2.98 -25.25
N ALA A 410 -0.15 -3.39 -24.72
CA ALA A 410 1.10 -2.69 -25.02
C ALA A 410 1.43 -2.75 -26.51
N SER A 411 2.20 -1.79 -27.03
CA SER A 411 2.59 -1.74 -28.45
C SER A 411 3.18 -3.07 -28.92
N GLY A 412 2.57 -3.70 -29.90
CA GLY A 412 2.89 -5.03 -30.43
C GLY A 412 2.20 -6.20 -29.70
N HIS A 413 1.29 -5.91 -28.75
CA HIS A 413 0.55 -6.87 -27.92
C HIS A 413 -0.90 -6.39 -27.73
N GLU A 414 -1.57 -5.91 -28.80
CA GLU A 414 -2.88 -5.23 -28.74
C GLU A 414 -4.07 -6.18 -28.71
N GLU A 415 -3.87 -7.50 -28.64
CA GLU A 415 -4.92 -8.52 -28.69
C GLU A 415 -6.04 -8.24 -27.69
N GLY A 416 -5.70 -7.95 -26.44
CA GLY A 416 -6.66 -7.71 -25.36
C GLY A 416 -7.54 -6.48 -25.63
N THR A 417 -6.94 -5.39 -26.08
CA THR A 417 -7.68 -4.16 -26.45
C THR A 417 -8.56 -4.40 -27.67
N ARG A 418 -8.06 -5.11 -28.68
CA ARG A 418 -8.83 -5.47 -29.90
C ARG A 418 -10.06 -6.31 -29.57
N GLU A 419 -9.90 -7.32 -28.70
CA GLU A 419 -11.02 -8.14 -28.24
C GLU A 419 -12.05 -7.33 -27.43
N ALA A 420 -11.60 -6.44 -26.58
CA ALA A 420 -12.47 -5.53 -25.84
C ALA A 420 -13.30 -4.67 -26.79
N ILE A 421 -12.69 -4.10 -27.83
CA ILE A 421 -13.39 -3.31 -28.86
C ILE A 421 -14.40 -4.20 -29.64
N LEU A 422 -13.97 -5.36 -30.14
CA LEU A 422 -14.83 -6.30 -30.86
C LEU A 422 -16.06 -6.69 -30.04
N SER A 423 -15.89 -6.95 -28.75
CA SER A 423 -16.98 -7.30 -27.83
C SER A 423 -18.03 -6.19 -27.68
N ARG A 424 -17.64 -4.93 -27.91
CA ARG A 424 -18.48 -3.73 -27.74
C ARG A 424 -19.08 -3.23 -29.07
N LEU A 425 -18.64 -3.75 -30.21
CA LEU A 425 -19.24 -3.39 -31.47
C LEU A 425 -20.75 -3.75 -31.49
N PRO A 426 -21.61 -2.89 -31.99
CA PRO A 426 -23.03 -3.22 -32.16
C PRO A 426 -23.20 -4.41 -33.09
N ALA A 427 -24.29 -5.17 -32.92
CA ALA A 427 -24.51 -6.41 -33.63
C ALA A 427 -24.45 -6.28 -35.19
N TRP A 428 -24.87 -5.14 -35.73
CA TRP A 428 -24.81 -4.87 -37.16
C TRP A 428 -23.38 -4.63 -37.67
N ALA A 429 -22.46 -4.13 -36.81
CA ALA A 429 -21.09 -3.79 -37.20
C ALA A 429 -20.11 -4.98 -37.08
N ARG A 430 -20.37 -5.93 -36.17
CA ARG A 430 -19.50 -7.09 -35.96
C ARG A 430 -19.17 -7.90 -37.21
N PRO A 431 -20.15 -8.22 -38.08
CA PRO A 431 -19.85 -8.97 -39.31
C PRO A 431 -19.01 -8.17 -40.33
N LEU A 432 -18.92 -6.85 -40.17
CA LEU A 432 -18.15 -5.97 -41.04
C LEU A 432 -16.70 -5.76 -40.53
N ALA A 433 -16.41 -6.23 -39.32
CA ALA A 433 -15.11 -6.09 -38.72
C ALA A 433 -14.17 -7.20 -39.19
N HIS A 434 -12.96 -6.84 -39.58
CA HIS A 434 -11.89 -7.79 -39.89
C HIS A 434 -10.57 -7.29 -39.28
N VAL A 435 -9.70 -8.23 -38.98
CA VAL A 435 -8.35 -7.96 -38.51
C VAL A 435 -7.39 -8.16 -39.66
N ASP A 436 -6.60 -7.15 -39.98
CA ASP A 436 -5.60 -7.25 -41.03
C ASP A 436 -4.31 -8.00 -40.54
N PRO A 437 -3.38 -8.34 -41.44
CA PRO A 437 -2.15 -9.03 -41.04
C PRO A 437 -1.24 -8.26 -40.08
N ALA A 438 -1.39 -6.94 -39.96
CA ALA A 438 -0.67 -6.12 -39.00
C ALA A 438 -1.36 -6.02 -37.63
N GLY A 439 -2.56 -6.63 -37.49
CA GLY A 439 -3.34 -6.61 -36.28
C GLY A 439 -4.33 -5.44 -36.15
N ASN A 440 -4.46 -4.60 -37.16
CA ASN A 440 -5.43 -3.51 -37.15
C ASN A 440 -6.87 -4.05 -37.25
N LEU A 441 -7.75 -3.47 -36.44
CA LEU A 441 -9.20 -3.74 -36.55
C LEU A 441 -9.83 -2.75 -37.53
N VAL A 442 -10.34 -3.26 -38.65
CA VAL A 442 -10.86 -2.45 -39.74
C VAL A 442 -12.34 -2.73 -39.96
N LEU A 443 -13.15 -1.68 -40.09
CA LEU A 443 -14.55 -1.76 -40.46
C LEU A 443 -14.83 -0.89 -41.70
N HIS A 444 -15.43 -1.47 -42.72
CA HIS A 444 -15.95 -0.74 -43.88
C HIS A 444 -17.46 -0.57 -43.74
N ILE A 445 -17.93 0.69 -43.77
CA ILE A 445 -19.34 1.04 -43.65
C ILE A 445 -19.75 1.81 -44.91
N GLY A 446 -20.82 1.37 -45.53
CA GLY A 446 -21.34 1.96 -46.77
C GLY A 446 -21.04 1.12 -47.99
N HIS A 447 -21.58 1.56 -49.13
CA HIS A 447 -21.44 0.88 -50.42
C HIS A 447 -20.91 1.87 -51.46
N ALA A 448 -19.96 1.42 -52.26
CA ALA A 448 -19.58 2.14 -53.45
C ALA A 448 -20.76 2.10 -54.43
N VAL A 449 -21.26 3.25 -54.86
CA VAL A 449 -22.28 3.34 -55.92
C VAL A 449 -21.54 3.49 -57.25
N PRO A 450 -21.70 2.56 -58.19
CA PRO A 450 -21.05 2.65 -59.50
C PRO A 450 -21.32 3.99 -60.16
N GLY A 451 -20.28 4.69 -60.61
CA GLY A 451 -20.38 5.98 -61.29
C GLY A 451 -20.54 7.20 -60.40
N VAL A 452 -20.57 7.03 -59.07
CA VAL A 452 -20.59 8.13 -58.08
C VAL A 452 -19.26 8.18 -57.38
N HIS A 453 -18.51 9.27 -57.55
CA HIS A 453 -17.34 9.59 -56.75
C HIS A 453 -17.82 10.19 -55.42
N ALA A 454 -18.15 9.34 -54.44
CA ALA A 454 -18.41 9.77 -53.07
C ALA A 454 -17.09 9.87 -52.33
N PRO A 455 -16.86 10.92 -51.52
CA PRO A 455 -15.67 11.00 -50.67
C PRO A 455 -15.71 9.86 -49.64
N SER A 456 -14.58 9.17 -49.46
CA SER A 456 -14.39 8.25 -48.35
C SER A 456 -13.83 9.02 -47.14
N ILE A 457 -14.33 8.70 -45.96
CA ILE A 457 -13.84 9.26 -44.68
C ILE A 457 -13.20 8.13 -43.91
N LEU A 458 -11.96 8.32 -43.46
CA LEU A 458 -11.26 7.43 -42.57
C LEU A 458 -11.33 7.99 -41.15
N PHE A 459 -11.82 7.19 -40.20
CA PHE A 459 -11.68 7.43 -38.79
C PHE A 459 -10.58 6.50 -38.26
N ASP A 460 -9.52 7.07 -37.73
CA ASP A 460 -8.35 6.34 -37.28
C ASP A 460 -8.13 6.61 -35.78
N ALA A 461 -7.90 5.53 -35.02
CA ALA A 461 -7.59 5.59 -33.61
C ALA A 461 -6.64 4.44 -33.22
N HIS A 462 -5.55 4.73 -32.54
CA HIS A 462 -4.63 3.70 -32.08
C HIS A 462 -5.23 2.88 -30.93
N MET A 463 -4.88 1.60 -30.85
CA MET A 463 -5.32 0.66 -29.80
C MET A 463 -4.24 0.40 -28.77
N ASP A 464 -2.98 0.69 -29.08
CA ASP A 464 -1.86 0.39 -28.22
C ASP A 464 -1.72 1.37 -27.08
N GLU A 465 -1.12 0.89 -26.03
CA GLU A 465 -0.64 1.67 -24.88
C GLU A 465 0.86 1.50 -24.70
N ILE A 466 1.44 2.40 -23.93
CA ILE A 466 2.83 2.29 -23.53
C ILE A 466 3.01 1.16 -22.52
N GLY A 467 4.15 0.50 -22.58
CA GLY A 467 4.48 -0.60 -21.68
C GLY A 467 5.95 -0.95 -21.73
N TYR A 468 6.27 -2.13 -21.24
CA TYR A 468 7.61 -2.70 -21.28
C TYR A 468 7.57 -4.12 -21.80
N GLN A 469 8.71 -4.60 -22.33
CA GLN A 469 8.89 -5.99 -22.74
C GLN A 469 10.10 -6.60 -22.04
N VAL A 470 9.94 -7.83 -21.55
CA VAL A 470 11.02 -8.61 -20.97
C VAL A 470 12.03 -8.97 -22.07
N THR A 471 13.25 -8.50 -21.92
CA THR A 471 14.35 -8.80 -22.84
C THR A 471 15.30 -9.86 -22.30
N ARG A 472 15.37 -10.00 -20.98
CA ARG A 472 16.21 -10.97 -20.29
C ARG A 472 15.72 -11.19 -18.86
N ILE A 473 15.87 -12.40 -18.34
CA ILE A 473 15.73 -12.74 -16.93
C ILE A 473 17.16 -12.92 -16.38
N ARG A 474 17.46 -12.25 -15.27
CA ARG A 474 18.78 -12.31 -14.62
C ARG A 474 18.89 -13.57 -13.75
N LYS A 475 20.13 -13.89 -13.33
CA LYS A 475 20.38 -15.03 -12.42
C LYS A 475 19.72 -14.86 -11.05
N ASP A 476 19.56 -13.60 -10.59
CA ASP A 476 18.91 -13.22 -9.35
C ASP A 476 17.37 -13.04 -9.48
N GLY A 477 16.79 -13.53 -10.57
CA GLY A 477 15.35 -13.47 -10.82
C GLY A 477 14.83 -12.16 -11.38
N ALA A 478 15.57 -11.05 -11.29
CA ALA A 478 15.13 -9.76 -11.79
C ALA A 478 14.96 -9.76 -13.33
N LEU A 479 13.93 -9.07 -13.81
CA LEU A 479 13.68 -8.88 -15.23
C LEU A 479 14.44 -7.66 -15.73
N VAL A 480 15.09 -7.78 -16.88
CA VAL A 480 15.54 -6.64 -17.67
C VAL A 480 14.47 -6.37 -18.72
N VAL A 481 13.95 -5.16 -18.70
CA VAL A 481 12.84 -4.77 -19.57
C VAL A 481 13.23 -3.57 -20.43
N ARG A 482 12.67 -3.49 -21.65
CA ARG A 482 12.77 -2.33 -22.54
C ARG A 482 11.43 -1.67 -22.71
N GLU A 483 11.43 -0.37 -22.96
CA GLU A 483 10.21 0.39 -23.23
C GLU A 483 9.56 -0.04 -24.56
N LEU A 484 8.23 -0.10 -24.56
CA LEU A 484 7.36 -0.23 -25.72
C LEU A 484 6.53 1.05 -25.87
N GLY A 485 6.53 1.64 -27.07
CA GLY A 485 5.96 2.95 -27.31
C GLY A 485 6.91 4.10 -26.92
N GLY A 486 6.43 5.32 -27.06
CA GLY A 486 7.23 6.53 -26.84
C GLY A 486 6.87 7.26 -25.53
N PHE A 487 7.67 7.10 -24.48
CA PHE A 487 7.44 7.77 -23.21
C PHE A 487 8.73 8.00 -22.42
N TYR A 488 8.63 8.69 -21.29
CA TYR A 488 9.76 8.93 -20.39
C TYR A 488 9.69 7.96 -19.21
N GLY A 489 10.58 6.97 -19.18
CA GLY A 489 10.59 5.89 -18.19
C GLY A 489 10.58 6.37 -16.73
N ARG A 490 11.17 7.52 -16.42
CA ARG A 490 11.21 8.08 -15.05
C ARG A 490 9.84 8.28 -14.38
N TYR A 491 8.75 8.38 -15.15
CA TYR A 491 7.41 8.51 -14.58
C TYR A 491 6.77 7.18 -14.21
N TYR A 492 7.39 6.08 -14.62
CA TYR A 492 6.91 4.71 -14.41
C TYR A 492 7.77 3.91 -13.44
N LEU A 493 9.03 4.33 -13.23
CA LEU A 493 9.92 3.71 -12.25
C LEU A 493 9.37 3.91 -10.83
N GLY A 494 9.56 2.91 -9.94
CA GLY A 494 9.05 2.95 -8.58
C GLY A 494 7.54 2.75 -8.47
N HIS A 495 6.93 2.12 -9.48
CA HIS A 495 5.52 1.76 -9.49
C HIS A 495 5.32 0.25 -9.64
N VAL A 496 4.16 -0.22 -9.20
CA VAL A 496 3.72 -1.59 -9.43
C VAL A 496 3.36 -1.80 -10.88
N MET A 497 3.66 -2.99 -11.40
CA MET A 497 3.42 -3.41 -12.77
C MET A 497 2.75 -4.77 -12.78
N LEU A 498 2.15 -5.14 -13.90
CA LEU A 498 1.68 -6.47 -14.20
C LEU A 498 2.49 -7.04 -15.37
N VAL A 499 3.11 -8.19 -15.18
CA VAL A 499 3.69 -9.01 -16.27
C VAL A 499 2.57 -9.86 -16.83
N HIS A 500 2.25 -9.70 -18.10
CA HIS A 500 1.19 -10.46 -18.77
C HIS A 500 1.78 -11.72 -19.39
N LEU A 501 1.22 -12.87 -19.00
CA LEU A 501 1.65 -14.19 -19.44
C LEU A 501 0.85 -14.66 -20.68
N PRO A 502 1.42 -15.58 -21.50
CA PRO A 502 0.75 -16.09 -22.68
C PRO A 502 -0.58 -16.82 -22.42
N ASP A 503 -0.81 -17.30 -21.19
CA ASP A 503 -2.05 -17.97 -20.79
C ASP A 503 -3.17 -17.00 -20.35
N GLY A 504 -2.91 -15.68 -20.44
CA GLY A 504 -3.82 -14.63 -20.03
C GLY A 504 -3.80 -14.29 -18.55
N GLN A 505 -2.97 -14.95 -17.75
CA GLN A 505 -2.73 -14.58 -16.36
C GLN A 505 -1.74 -13.40 -16.27
N SER A 506 -1.67 -12.77 -15.10
CA SER A 506 -0.71 -11.71 -14.85
C SER A 506 -0.02 -11.92 -13.51
N VAL A 507 1.27 -11.61 -13.47
CA VAL A 507 2.10 -11.65 -12.26
C VAL A 507 2.44 -10.22 -11.85
N GLY A 508 2.25 -9.89 -10.56
CA GLY A 508 2.63 -8.60 -10.02
C GLY A 508 4.15 -8.42 -10.02
N ALA A 509 4.56 -7.20 -10.35
CA ALA A 509 5.96 -6.79 -10.40
C ALA A 509 6.14 -5.36 -9.87
N VAL A 510 7.37 -4.98 -9.59
CA VAL A 510 7.75 -3.61 -9.26
C VAL A 510 8.83 -3.13 -10.21
N LEU A 511 8.60 -2.03 -10.89
CA LEU A 511 9.60 -1.41 -11.74
C LEU A 511 10.60 -0.65 -10.87
N GLY A 512 11.87 -1.06 -10.93
CA GLY A 512 12.92 -0.59 -10.03
C GLY A 512 13.27 0.88 -10.23
N LEU A 513 13.78 1.51 -9.18
CA LEU A 513 14.34 2.85 -9.21
C LEU A 513 15.84 2.83 -9.48
N PRO A 514 16.41 3.86 -10.08
CA PRO A 514 17.86 3.94 -10.32
C PRO A 514 18.65 3.94 -9.03
N HIS A 515 19.86 3.38 -9.04
CA HIS A 515 20.73 3.37 -7.87
C HIS A 515 20.92 4.78 -7.27
N GLY A 516 20.81 4.88 -5.95
CA GLY A 516 20.97 6.15 -5.22
C GLY A 516 19.78 7.11 -5.32
N TRP A 517 18.63 6.65 -5.78
CA TRP A 517 17.39 7.44 -5.88
C TRP A 517 16.96 8.07 -4.55
N ASP A 518 17.29 7.44 -3.44
CA ASP A 518 16.98 7.83 -2.05
C ASP A 518 17.95 8.86 -1.46
N ARG A 519 19.11 9.08 -2.12
CA ARG A 519 20.17 9.97 -1.63
C ARG A 519 19.81 11.44 -1.80
N PRO A 520 20.19 12.30 -0.84
CA PRO A 520 20.08 13.74 -1.01
C PRO A 520 20.79 14.22 -2.29
N GLY A 521 20.11 15.07 -3.06
CA GLY A 521 20.65 15.59 -4.32
C GLY A 521 20.56 14.65 -5.53
N PHE A 522 19.84 13.53 -5.41
CA PHE A 522 19.57 12.65 -6.54
C PHE A 522 19.04 13.40 -7.75
N ARG A 523 19.57 13.06 -8.92
CA ARG A 523 19.09 13.52 -10.23
C ARG A 523 18.83 12.32 -11.12
N TRP A 524 17.73 12.38 -11.84
CA TRP A 524 17.40 11.32 -12.80
C TRP A 524 18.52 11.15 -13.83
N PRO A 525 18.97 9.93 -14.11
CA PRO A 525 19.95 9.68 -15.17
C PRO A 525 19.44 10.19 -16.52
N PRO A 526 20.30 10.80 -17.37
CA PRO A 526 19.89 11.27 -18.71
C PRO A 526 19.25 10.18 -19.56
N ALA A 527 19.70 8.92 -19.44
CA ALA A 527 19.14 7.77 -20.15
C ALA A 527 17.65 7.55 -19.87
N MET A 528 17.16 7.92 -18.68
CA MET A 528 15.73 7.85 -18.33
C MET A 528 14.87 8.92 -19.00
N SER A 529 15.48 9.80 -19.76
CA SER A 529 14.83 10.86 -20.56
C SER A 529 14.92 10.58 -22.06
N THR A 530 15.49 9.44 -22.45
CA THR A 530 15.58 9.01 -23.85
C THR A 530 14.53 7.91 -24.12
N LEU A 531 14.10 7.79 -25.37
CA LEU A 531 13.26 6.71 -25.82
C LEU A 531 14.06 5.40 -25.84
N ASN A 532 13.37 4.26 -25.60
CA ASN A 532 13.96 2.91 -25.56
C ASN A 532 14.96 2.67 -24.41
N ALA A 533 14.78 3.36 -23.29
CA ALA A 533 15.55 3.04 -22.08
C ALA A 533 15.25 1.63 -21.58
N THR A 534 16.24 1.03 -20.92
CA THR A 534 16.06 -0.23 -20.21
C THR A 534 15.87 0.02 -18.72
N ALA A 535 15.04 -0.79 -18.10
CA ALA A 535 14.81 -0.77 -16.66
C ALA A 535 14.90 -2.21 -16.11
N GLU A 536 14.91 -2.32 -14.80
CA GLU A 536 14.82 -3.61 -14.10
C GLU A 536 13.45 -3.71 -13.39
N ALA A 537 12.86 -4.91 -13.38
CA ALA A 537 11.65 -5.16 -12.62
C ALA A 537 11.88 -6.33 -11.64
N TYR A 538 11.45 -6.13 -10.41
CA TYR A 538 11.41 -7.13 -9.36
C TYR A 538 10.07 -7.89 -9.41
N VAL A 539 10.10 -9.21 -9.23
CA VAL A 539 8.93 -10.09 -9.35
C VAL A 539 8.78 -11.04 -8.14
N GLY A 540 9.37 -10.69 -7.00
CA GLY A 540 9.24 -11.49 -5.77
C GLY A 540 10.03 -12.81 -5.80
N THR A 541 11.11 -12.89 -6.60
CA THR A 541 11.97 -14.08 -6.72
C THR A 541 13.44 -13.71 -6.58
N ASP A 542 14.27 -14.69 -6.24
CA ASP A 542 15.71 -14.57 -6.01
C ASP A 542 16.56 -15.34 -7.03
N SER A 543 15.92 -16.02 -7.97
CA SER A 543 16.60 -16.84 -8.96
C SER A 543 15.89 -16.91 -10.29
N LEU A 544 16.65 -17.12 -11.37
CA LEU A 544 16.15 -17.35 -12.72
C LEU A 544 15.08 -18.46 -12.72
N SER A 545 15.38 -19.60 -12.07
CA SER A 545 14.46 -20.74 -12.06
C SER A 545 13.14 -20.42 -11.35
N ALA A 546 13.18 -19.67 -10.25
CA ALA A 546 11.96 -19.26 -9.54
C ALA A 546 11.11 -18.31 -10.40
N THR A 547 11.75 -17.39 -11.13
CA THR A 547 11.05 -16.49 -12.06
C THR A 547 10.40 -17.25 -13.23
N GLU A 548 11.11 -18.23 -13.81
CA GLU A 548 10.57 -19.08 -14.88
C GLU A 548 9.39 -19.96 -14.38
N GLN A 549 9.42 -20.39 -13.10
CA GLN A 549 8.30 -21.13 -12.48
C GLN A 549 7.03 -20.28 -12.31
N LEU A 550 7.14 -18.95 -12.22
CA LEU A 550 5.98 -18.05 -12.30
C LEU A 550 5.36 -17.99 -13.69
N GLY A 551 5.94 -18.64 -14.70
CA GLY A 551 5.50 -18.64 -16.08
C GLY A 551 6.10 -17.51 -16.93
N ILE A 552 6.90 -16.62 -16.34
CA ILE A 552 7.47 -15.44 -17.00
C ILE A 552 8.55 -15.87 -18.02
N ARG A 553 8.51 -15.26 -19.21
CA ARG A 553 9.45 -15.56 -20.30
C ARG A 553 9.96 -14.26 -20.95
N VAL A 554 11.06 -14.37 -21.63
CA VAL A 554 11.53 -13.32 -22.56
C VAL A 554 10.49 -13.14 -23.65
N GLY A 555 10.11 -11.90 -23.90
CA GLY A 555 9.05 -11.53 -24.82
C GLY A 555 7.73 -11.13 -24.16
N ASP A 556 7.47 -11.55 -22.92
CA ASP A 556 6.30 -11.11 -22.17
C ASP A 556 6.32 -9.59 -21.97
N PHE A 557 5.15 -8.98 -21.88
CA PHE A 557 5.05 -7.53 -21.73
C PHE A 557 4.52 -7.12 -20.34
N LEU A 558 4.84 -5.89 -19.94
CA LEU A 558 4.41 -5.31 -18.68
C LEU A 558 3.65 -4.01 -18.92
N THR A 559 2.58 -3.82 -18.15
CA THR A 559 1.84 -2.56 -18.08
C THR A 559 1.56 -2.18 -16.63
N MET A 560 1.18 -0.93 -16.39
CA MET A 560 0.66 -0.54 -15.07
C MET A 560 -0.72 -1.17 -14.84
N PRO A 561 -1.06 -1.55 -13.59
CA PRO A 561 -2.42 -1.95 -13.24
C PRO A 561 -3.42 -0.84 -13.57
N LYS A 562 -4.51 -1.18 -14.22
CA LYS A 562 -5.55 -0.24 -14.63
C LYS A 562 -6.76 -0.32 -13.72
N THR A 563 -7.29 0.83 -13.34
CA THR A 563 -8.57 0.93 -12.66
C THR A 563 -9.39 2.03 -13.29
N TYR A 564 -10.64 1.73 -13.60
CA TYR A 564 -11.59 2.73 -14.06
C TYR A 564 -12.18 3.43 -12.82
N ARG A 565 -11.99 4.74 -12.73
CA ARG A 565 -12.48 5.54 -11.59
C ARG A 565 -13.23 6.77 -12.08
N PRO A 566 -14.53 6.86 -11.84
CA PRO A 566 -15.27 8.07 -12.19
C PRO A 566 -14.86 9.23 -11.28
N LEU A 567 -14.64 10.38 -11.90
CA LEU A 567 -14.49 11.68 -11.25
C LEU A 567 -15.83 12.42 -11.22
N LEU A 568 -15.88 13.67 -10.76
CA LEU A 568 -17.08 14.48 -10.79
C LEU A 568 -17.51 14.78 -12.25
N GLY A 569 -18.82 15.01 -12.45
CA GLY A 569 -19.36 15.28 -13.78
C GLY A 569 -19.25 14.09 -14.72
N SER A 570 -18.73 14.32 -15.92
CA SER A 570 -18.50 13.31 -16.96
C SER A 570 -17.02 12.98 -17.16
N HIS A 571 -16.18 13.26 -16.16
CA HIS A 571 -14.74 13.01 -16.20
C HIS A 571 -14.40 11.61 -15.64
N PHE A 572 -13.29 11.02 -16.13
CA PHE A 572 -12.85 9.67 -15.78
C PHE A 572 -11.33 9.62 -15.66
#